data_23a4a1ccff5a2933d1f2d4da5a34960c
#
_entry.id   23a4a1ccff5a2933d1f2d4da5a34960c
#
_cell.length_a   1.000
_cell.length_b   1.000
_cell.length_c   1.000
_cell.angle_alpha   90.00
_cell.angle_beta   90.00
_cell.angle_gamma   90.00
#
_symmetry.space_group_name_H-M   'P 1'
#
loop_
_entity.id
_entity.type
_entity.pdbx_description
1 polymer ?
#
loop_
_entity_poly.entity_id
_entity_poly.type
_entity_poly.pdbx_seq_one_letter_code
_entity_poly.pdbx_strand_id
1 'polypeptide(L)'
;MSTWTAEDLDRIGGAEELKIASRRRDGSLRPYVTIWVVRSGDDLYVRSAYGPGNPWFVRAKASGVGRIRAGGVERNVAFEEPVADVHEALDAAYHAKYDRHGPRIVGTVVGPKVVETTLRLVPVGD
;
A
#
# COMPACT_ATOMS: atom_id res chain seq x y z
N MET A 1 1.16 -9.86 18.35
CA MET A 1 1.62 -9.82 16.97
C MET A 1 0.45 -9.49 16.07
N SER A 2 0.63 -8.54 15.17
CA SER A 2 -0.46 -8.06 14.36
C SER A 2 -0.34 -8.59 12.94
N THR A 3 -1.33 -9.37 12.51
CA THR A 3 -1.39 -9.91 11.17
C THR A 3 -2.78 -9.64 10.61
N TRP A 4 -2.87 -9.65 9.28
CA TRP A 4 -4.17 -9.53 8.63
C TRP A 4 -4.93 -10.84 8.74
N THR A 5 -6.25 -10.74 8.99
CA THR A 5 -7.11 -11.93 8.89
C THR A 5 -7.31 -12.30 7.43
N ALA A 6 -7.72 -13.54 7.18
CA ALA A 6 -8.04 -13.97 5.81
C ALA A 6 -9.14 -13.10 5.21
N GLU A 7 -10.13 -12.71 6.00
CA GLU A 7 -11.22 -11.84 5.54
C GLU A 7 -10.70 -10.46 5.15
N ASP A 8 -9.83 -9.87 5.99
CA ASP A 8 -9.24 -8.57 5.68
C ASP A 8 -8.42 -8.62 4.39
N LEU A 9 -7.63 -9.67 4.21
CA LEU A 9 -6.82 -9.83 2.99
C LEU A 9 -7.70 -9.93 1.75
N ASP A 10 -8.80 -10.67 1.84
CA ASP A 10 -9.72 -10.80 0.71
C ASP A 10 -10.41 -9.48 0.40
N ARG A 11 -10.88 -8.77 1.42
CA ARG A 11 -11.60 -7.51 1.24
C ARG A 11 -10.69 -6.40 0.72
N ILE A 12 -9.54 -6.22 1.34
CA ILE A 12 -8.61 -5.16 0.95
C ILE A 12 -7.92 -5.51 -0.37
N GLY A 13 -7.44 -6.75 -0.48
CA GLY A 13 -6.76 -7.21 -1.69
C GLY A 13 -7.66 -7.20 -2.92
N GLY A 14 -8.96 -7.40 -2.74
CA GLY A 14 -9.93 -7.35 -3.82
C GLY A 14 -10.49 -5.96 -4.11
N ALA A 15 -10.21 -4.98 -3.28
CA ALA A 15 -10.71 -3.62 -3.47
C ALA A 15 -9.95 -2.95 -4.62
N GLU A 16 -10.67 -2.19 -5.44
CA GLU A 16 -10.06 -1.46 -6.55
C GLU A 16 -9.09 -0.40 -6.04
N GLU A 17 -9.47 0.29 -4.97
CA GLU A 17 -8.71 1.40 -4.42
C GLU A 17 -8.57 1.26 -2.92
N LEU A 18 -7.52 1.90 -2.40
CA LEU A 18 -7.28 1.99 -0.96
C LEU A 18 -7.08 3.46 -0.61
N LYS A 19 -7.66 3.88 0.50
CA LYS A 19 -7.42 5.20 1.04
C LYS A 19 -6.39 5.10 2.15
N ILE A 20 -5.36 5.96 2.06
CA ILE A 20 -4.24 5.94 2.99
C ILE A 20 -4.08 7.33 3.62
N ALA A 21 -3.84 7.36 4.92
CA ALA A 21 -3.55 8.60 5.64
C ALA A 21 -2.42 8.34 6.62
N SER A 22 -1.38 9.17 6.57
CA SER A 22 -0.31 9.11 7.55
C SER A 22 -0.66 9.97 8.76
N ARG A 23 -0.02 9.70 9.90
CA ARG A 23 -0.24 10.50 11.11
C ARG A 23 0.78 11.63 11.21
N ARG A 24 0.31 12.78 11.68
CA ARG A 24 1.18 13.89 12.04
C ARG A 24 1.86 13.58 13.38
N ARG A 25 2.82 14.40 13.76
CA ARG A 25 3.53 14.24 15.03
C ARG A 25 2.59 14.23 16.23
N ASP A 26 1.52 14.99 16.18
CA ASP A 26 0.56 15.05 17.28
C ASP A 26 -0.41 13.87 17.30
N GLY A 27 -0.26 12.92 16.37
CA GLY A 27 -1.09 11.73 16.29
C GLY A 27 -2.34 11.88 15.45
N SER A 28 -2.66 13.09 14.97
CA SER A 28 -3.83 13.28 14.12
C SER A 28 -3.55 12.75 12.71
N LEU A 29 -4.62 12.37 12.01
CA LEU A 29 -4.50 11.88 10.64
C LEU A 29 -4.49 13.04 9.66
N ARG A 30 -3.62 12.91 8.65
CA ARG A 30 -3.69 13.77 7.47
C ARG A 30 -4.88 13.34 6.61
N PRO A 31 -5.31 14.16 5.64
CA PRO A 31 -6.37 13.75 4.72
C PRO A 31 -6.02 12.45 4.00
N TYR A 32 -7.02 11.64 3.73
CA TYR A 32 -6.83 10.39 2.98
C TYR A 32 -6.49 10.68 1.52
N VAL A 33 -5.63 9.84 0.97
CA VAL A 33 -5.27 9.86 -0.45
C VAL A 33 -5.67 8.50 -1.04
N THR A 34 -6.19 8.51 -2.25
CA THR A 34 -6.62 7.29 -2.92
C THR A 34 -5.48 6.74 -3.77
N ILE A 35 -5.13 5.47 -3.55
CA ILE A 35 -4.06 4.79 -4.27
C ILE A 35 -4.49 3.35 -4.58
N TRP A 36 -3.65 2.63 -5.30
CA TRP A 36 -3.85 1.21 -5.58
C TRP A 36 -3.20 0.35 -4.49
N VAL A 37 -3.69 -0.86 -4.33
CA VAL A 37 -3.19 -1.82 -3.35
C VAL A 37 -3.13 -3.20 -3.99
N VAL A 38 -2.12 -4.00 -3.61
CA VAL A 38 -2.03 -5.40 -4.01
C VAL A 38 -1.78 -6.28 -2.81
N ARG A 39 -2.23 -7.51 -2.93
CA ARG A 39 -1.94 -8.58 -1.97
C ARG A 39 -0.89 -9.51 -2.55
N SER A 40 0.06 -9.92 -1.74
CA SER A 40 0.99 -10.99 -2.08
C SER A 40 1.15 -11.86 -0.86
N GLY A 41 0.73 -13.13 -0.97
CA GLY A 41 0.69 -14.01 0.20
C GLY A 41 -0.26 -13.48 1.26
N ASP A 42 0.25 -13.32 2.46
CA ASP A 42 -0.53 -12.86 3.60
C ASP A 42 -0.27 -11.38 3.93
N ASP A 43 0.30 -10.65 2.99
CA ASP A 43 0.64 -9.25 3.18
C ASP A 43 0.01 -8.35 2.13
N LEU A 44 -0.12 -7.08 2.48
CA LEU A 44 -0.65 -6.04 1.59
C LEU A 44 0.42 -5.00 1.34
N TYR A 45 0.48 -4.51 0.10
CA TYR A 45 1.53 -3.58 -0.33
C TYR A 45 0.96 -2.44 -1.14
N VAL A 46 1.61 -1.30 -1.06
CA VAL A 46 1.29 -0.12 -1.87
C VAL A 46 2.57 0.42 -2.47
N ARG A 47 2.45 1.09 -3.62
CA ARG A 47 3.59 1.71 -4.30
C ARG A 47 3.27 3.12 -4.72
N SER A 48 4.27 4.01 -4.66
CA SER A 48 4.13 5.37 -5.16
C SER A 48 4.28 5.37 -6.68
N ALA A 49 3.23 5.80 -7.37
CA ALA A 49 3.18 5.72 -8.84
C ALA A 49 4.11 6.72 -9.54
N TYR A 50 4.43 7.83 -8.89
CA TYR A 50 5.15 8.92 -9.54
C TYR A 50 6.43 9.28 -8.79
N GLY A 51 7.11 8.26 -8.29
CA GLY A 51 8.43 8.42 -7.68
C GLY A 51 8.40 8.69 -6.19
N PRO A 52 9.59 8.85 -5.60
CA PRO A 52 9.72 8.99 -4.13
C PRO A 52 9.31 10.36 -3.61
N GLY A 53 9.13 11.35 -4.49
CA GLY A 53 8.71 12.69 -4.08
C GLY A 53 7.22 12.88 -3.94
N ASN A 54 6.40 11.85 -4.23
CA ASN A 54 4.96 11.95 -4.10
C ASN A 54 4.61 12.25 -2.63
N PRO A 55 3.83 13.32 -2.35
CA PRO A 55 3.60 13.76 -0.96
C PRO A 55 3.08 12.67 -0.02
N TRP A 56 2.14 11.83 -0.47
CA TRP A 56 1.62 10.80 0.44
C TRP A 56 2.71 9.80 0.83
N PHE A 57 3.60 9.46 -0.10
CA PHE A 57 4.67 8.51 0.15
C PHE A 57 5.71 9.11 1.11
N VAL A 58 6.12 10.36 0.85
CA VAL A 58 7.06 11.07 1.72
C VAL A 58 6.54 11.11 3.16
N ARG A 59 5.26 11.44 3.31
CA ARG A 59 4.64 11.54 4.64
C ARG A 59 4.50 10.19 5.33
N ALA A 60 4.11 9.16 4.58
CA ALA A 60 4.00 7.80 5.13
C ALA A 60 5.36 7.29 5.60
N LYS A 61 6.39 7.48 4.79
CA LYS A 61 7.72 7.02 5.13
C LYS A 61 8.29 7.76 6.33
N ALA A 62 8.08 9.06 6.41
CA ALA A 62 8.56 9.87 7.54
C ALA A 62 7.82 9.54 8.83
N SER A 63 6.52 9.31 8.77
CA SER A 63 5.70 9.02 9.94
C SER A 63 5.84 7.57 10.41
N GLY A 64 5.89 6.64 9.47
CA GLY A 64 5.92 5.20 9.77
C GLY A 64 4.60 4.60 10.21
N VAL A 65 3.58 5.41 10.49
CA VAL A 65 2.28 4.94 10.96
C VAL A 65 1.15 5.73 10.33
N GLY A 66 -0.02 5.11 10.24
CA GLY A 66 -1.18 5.76 9.70
C GLY A 66 -2.42 4.88 9.79
N ARG A 67 -3.34 5.12 8.86
CA ARG A 67 -4.60 4.38 8.81
C ARG A 67 -4.98 4.14 7.37
N ILE A 68 -5.60 3.00 7.10
CA ILE A 68 -6.09 2.68 5.75
C ILE A 68 -7.57 2.33 5.78
N ARG A 69 -8.20 2.54 4.63
CA ARG A 69 -9.61 2.16 4.41
C ARG A 69 -9.70 1.52 3.03
N ALA A 70 -10.21 0.30 2.96
CA ALA A 70 -10.42 -0.39 1.69
C ALA A 70 -11.36 -1.58 1.91
N GLY A 71 -12.22 -1.84 0.94
CA GLY A 71 -13.07 -3.03 0.98
C GLY A 71 -13.97 -3.12 2.21
N GLY A 72 -14.32 -1.99 2.83
CA GLY A 72 -15.12 -1.97 4.05
C GLY A 72 -14.31 -2.18 5.32
N VAL A 73 -12.99 -2.31 5.20
CA VAL A 73 -12.09 -2.46 6.35
C VAL A 73 -11.41 -1.14 6.63
N GLU A 74 -11.30 -0.79 7.91
CA GLU A 74 -10.58 0.39 8.36
C GLU A 74 -9.66 -0.02 9.50
N ARG A 75 -8.34 0.21 9.34
CA ARG A 75 -7.36 -0.25 10.31
C ARG A 75 -6.21 0.73 10.46
N ASN A 76 -5.70 0.83 11.68
CA ASN A 76 -4.40 1.47 11.92
C ASN A 76 -3.30 0.55 11.41
N VAL A 77 -2.29 1.13 10.79
CA VAL A 77 -1.19 0.37 10.19
C VAL A 77 0.14 1.04 10.46
N ALA A 78 1.19 0.22 10.42
CA ALA A 78 2.56 0.69 10.28
C ALA A 78 2.98 0.52 8.82
N PHE A 79 3.83 1.42 8.35
CA PHE A 79 4.39 1.37 7.00
C PHE A 79 5.81 0.86 7.10
N GLU A 80 6.08 -0.31 6.54
CA GLU A 80 7.39 -0.95 6.63
C GLU A 80 7.98 -1.20 5.26
N GLU A 81 9.30 -1.27 5.19
CA GLU A 81 9.96 -1.68 3.97
C GLU A 81 9.74 -3.17 3.76
N PRO A 82 9.42 -3.59 2.53
CA PRO A 82 9.26 -5.01 2.24
C PRO A 82 10.62 -5.69 2.15
N VAL A 83 10.62 -7.04 2.22
CA VAL A 83 11.83 -7.80 1.96
C VAL A 83 12.24 -7.65 0.50
N ALA A 84 13.55 -7.79 0.23
CA ALA A 84 14.10 -7.46 -1.08
C ALA A 84 13.57 -8.33 -2.22
N ASP A 85 13.20 -9.57 -1.94
CA ASP A 85 12.82 -10.54 -2.98
C ASP A 85 11.32 -10.56 -3.30
N VAL A 86 10.53 -9.63 -2.75
CA VAL A 86 9.08 -9.61 -2.98
C VAL A 86 8.69 -8.89 -4.28
N HIS A 87 9.58 -8.08 -4.83
CA HIS A 87 9.21 -7.12 -5.88
C HIS A 87 8.74 -7.76 -7.18
N GLU A 88 9.30 -8.89 -7.57
CA GLU A 88 8.83 -9.59 -8.76
C GLU A 88 7.40 -10.09 -8.59
N ALA A 89 7.08 -10.64 -7.44
CA ALA A 89 5.73 -11.08 -7.13
C ALA A 89 4.76 -9.90 -7.09
N LEU A 90 5.22 -8.73 -6.59
CA LEU A 90 4.39 -7.54 -6.56
C LEU A 90 4.11 -7.02 -7.97
N ASP A 91 5.11 -7.04 -8.86
CA ASP A 91 4.89 -6.67 -10.26
C ASP A 91 3.82 -7.56 -10.87
N ALA A 92 3.90 -8.86 -10.66
CA ALA A 92 2.90 -9.81 -11.16
C ALA A 92 1.52 -9.53 -10.58
N ALA A 93 1.45 -9.19 -9.29
CA ALA A 93 0.18 -8.87 -8.63
C ALA A 93 -0.46 -7.61 -9.21
N TYR A 94 0.34 -6.58 -9.48
CA TYR A 94 -0.17 -5.37 -10.12
C TYR A 94 -0.69 -5.65 -11.52
N HIS A 95 0.03 -6.44 -12.31
CA HIS A 95 -0.44 -6.81 -13.64
C HIS A 95 -1.74 -7.63 -13.57
N ALA A 96 -1.81 -8.60 -12.69
CA ALA A 96 -3.00 -9.43 -12.56
C ALA A 96 -4.23 -8.64 -12.19
N LYS A 97 -4.06 -7.61 -11.35
CA LYS A 97 -5.20 -6.86 -10.82
C LYS A 97 -5.58 -5.65 -11.68
N TYR A 98 -4.59 -4.98 -12.27
CA TYR A 98 -4.80 -3.64 -12.85
C TYR A 98 -4.51 -3.52 -14.33
N ASP A 99 -4.12 -4.59 -15.03
CA ASP A 99 -3.75 -4.49 -16.45
C ASP A 99 -4.88 -3.95 -17.33
N ARG A 100 -6.13 -4.13 -16.92
CA ARG A 100 -7.27 -3.59 -17.68
C ARG A 100 -7.26 -2.07 -17.81
N HIS A 101 -6.49 -1.39 -16.96
CA HIS A 101 -6.36 0.07 -17.02
C HIS A 101 -5.35 0.55 -18.05
N GLY A 102 -4.61 -0.38 -18.66
CA GLY A 102 -3.67 -0.09 -19.72
C GLY A 102 -2.22 0.02 -19.26
N PRO A 103 -1.27 -0.21 -20.19
CA PRO A 103 0.14 -0.31 -19.83
C PRO A 103 0.75 1.01 -19.36
N ARG A 104 0.20 2.15 -19.79
CA ARG A 104 0.74 3.44 -19.36
C ARG A 104 0.61 3.63 -17.85
N ILE A 105 -0.60 3.39 -17.32
CA ILE A 105 -0.89 3.58 -15.90
C ILE A 105 -0.25 2.48 -15.07
N VAL A 106 -0.38 1.22 -15.49
CA VAL A 106 0.20 0.09 -14.76
C VAL A 106 1.72 0.21 -14.73
N GLY A 107 2.32 0.71 -15.81
CA GLY A 107 3.75 0.93 -15.88
C GLY A 107 4.29 1.87 -14.81
N THR A 108 3.45 2.69 -14.18
CA THR A 108 3.89 3.58 -13.12
C THR A 108 4.11 2.87 -11.77
N VAL A 109 3.60 1.64 -11.63
CA VAL A 109 3.67 0.90 -10.37
C VAL A 109 4.39 -0.44 -10.47
N VAL A 110 5.06 -0.69 -11.60
CA VAL A 110 5.83 -1.93 -11.81
C VAL A 110 7.24 -1.61 -12.27
N GLY A 111 8.15 -2.56 -12.09
CA GLY A 111 9.52 -2.45 -12.56
C GLY A 111 10.49 -1.95 -11.52
N PRO A 112 11.78 -1.81 -11.91
CA PRO A 112 12.83 -1.45 -10.94
C PRO A 112 12.65 -0.11 -10.26
N LYS A 113 12.03 0.85 -10.95
CA LYS A 113 11.89 2.22 -10.44
C LYS A 113 10.99 2.34 -9.21
N VAL A 114 10.14 1.33 -8.93
CA VAL A 114 9.23 1.39 -7.79
C VAL A 114 9.66 0.50 -6.62
N VAL A 115 10.83 -0.14 -6.73
CA VAL A 115 11.34 -0.96 -5.63
C VAL A 115 11.49 -0.12 -4.37
N GLU A 116 12.06 1.07 -4.47
CA GLU A 116 12.29 1.95 -3.32
C GLU A 116 11.05 2.71 -2.88
N THR A 117 9.97 2.65 -3.66
CA THR A 117 8.73 3.34 -3.33
C THR A 117 7.61 2.38 -2.95
N THR A 118 7.98 1.20 -2.47
CA THR A 118 7.05 0.16 -2.02
C THR A 118 7.00 0.15 -0.50
N LEU A 119 5.79 0.06 0.03
CA LEU A 119 5.59 -0.07 1.48
C LEU A 119 4.72 -1.29 1.75
N ARG A 120 5.07 -2.03 2.79
CA ARG A 120 4.25 -3.11 3.32
C ARG A 120 3.33 -2.51 4.39
N LEU A 121 2.07 -2.85 4.33
CA LEU A 121 1.08 -2.39 5.32
C LEU A 121 0.96 -3.45 6.41
N VAL A 122 1.31 -3.07 7.63
CA VAL A 122 1.26 -3.99 8.77
C VAL A 122 0.17 -3.52 9.72
N PRO A 123 -0.85 -4.35 10.02
CA PRO A 123 -1.90 -3.91 10.94
C PRO A 123 -1.32 -3.77 12.34
N VAL A 124 -1.68 -2.68 13.01
CA VAL A 124 -1.28 -2.48 14.41
C VAL A 124 -2.50 -2.53 15.30
N GLY A 125 -2.27 -2.69 16.58
CA GLY A 125 -3.34 -2.80 17.55
C GLY A 125 -4.32 -1.64 17.48
N ASP A 126 -5.54 -1.87 17.83
CA ASP A 126 -6.64 -0.91 17.72
C ASP A 126 -6.54 0.23 18.71
#